data_fc587fdc4adda28545ab0b9ca03a17db
#
_entry.id   fc587fdc4adda28545ab0b9ca03a17db
#
_cell.length_a   1.000
_cell.length_b   1.000
_cell.length_c   1.000
_cell.angle_alpha   90.00
_cell.angle_beta   90.00
_cell.angle_gamma   90.00
#
_symmetry.space_group_name_H-M   'P 1'
#
loop_
_entity.id
_entity.type
_entity.pdbx_description
1 polymer ?
#
loop_
_entity_poly.entity_id
_entity_poly.type
_entity_poly.pdbx_seq_one_letter_code
_entity_poly.pdbx_strand_id
1 'polypeptide(L)'
;QSMHSIEILGDPPKIPCMKEIDWFLMEYLSDYGIDLTVEHRDLSSEGVFGWCMSLHGNEFFIQIHNDLSDEDYTKTILHELYHVYQHLNNEPRCEICAHQMETILVDRFKRSL
;
A
#
# COMPACT_ATOMS: atom_id res chain seq x y z
N GLN A 1 -1.85 15.29 16.28
CA GLN A 1 -1.30 14.02 15.79
C GLN A 1 -2.41 13.14 15.25
N SER A 2 -2.27 12.68 14.01
CA SER A 2 -3.28 11.87 13.36
C SER A 2 -3.21 10.41 13.80
N MET A 3 -4.38 9.78 13.86
CA MET A 3 -4.47 8.35 14.16
C MET A 3 -4.93 7.61 12.90
N HIS A 4 -4.30 6.48 12.65
CA HIS A 4 -4.68 5.61 11.56
C HIS A 4 -5.44 4.39 12.09
N SER A 5 -6.39 3.91 11.31
CA SER A 5 -7.10 2.67 11.56
C SER A 5 -6.74 1.69 10.44
N ILE A 6 -6.21 0.52 10.81
CA ILE A 6 -5.73 -0.44 9.81
C ILE A 6 -6.36 -1.79 10.09
N GLU A 7 -6.95 -2.39 9.06
CA GLU A 7 -7.51 -3.74 9.12
C GLU A 7 -6.89 -4.59 8.03
N ILE A 8 -6.40 -5.77 8.40
CA ILE A 8 -5.79 -6.71 7.47
C ILE A 8 -6.71 -7.93 7.35
N LEU A 9 -7.16 -8.22 6.14
CA LEU A 9 -8.09 -9.30 5.85
C LEU A 9 -7.45 -10.34 4.93
N GLY A 10 -8.02 -11.55 4.95
CA GLY A 10 -7.64 -12.65 4.06
C GLY A 10 -6.40 -13.38 4.53
N ASP A 11 -5.92 -14.30 3.68
CA ASP A 11 -4.72 -15.07 3.98
C ASP A 11 -3.49 -14.20 3.77
N PRO A 12 -2.74 -13.91 4.84
CA PRO A 12 -1.57 -13.04 4.70
C PRO A 12 -0.47 -13.76 3.92
N PRO A 13 0.36 -13.00 3.23
CA PRO A 13 1.57 -13.56 2.63
C PRO A 13 2.54 -13.98 3.73
N LYS A 14 3.64 -14.60 3.34
CA LYS A 14 4.68 -15.05 4.27
C LYS A 14 5.28 -13.91 5.08
N ILE A 15 5.34 -12.71 4.49
CA ILE A 15 5.85 -11.53 5.17
C ILE A 15 4.67 -10.73 5.70
N PRO A 16 4.68 -10.38 7.00
CA PRO A 16 3.65 -9.49 7.54
C PRO A 16 3.74 -8.11 6.87
N CYS A 17 2.65 -7.66 6.31
CA CYS A 17 2.60 -6.37 5.61
C CYS A 17 2.69 -5.16 6.54
N MET A 18 2.56 -5.36 7.84
CA MET A 18 2.51 -4.24 8.78
C MET A 18 3.78 -3.40 8.80
N LYS A 19 4.94 -4.02 8.55
CA LYS A 19 6.20 -3.27 8.53
C LYS A 19 6.18 -2.22 7.41
N GLU A 20 5.77 -2.61 6.22
CA GLU A 20 5.67 -1.70 5.08
C GLU A 20 4.63 -0.63 5.33
N ILE A 21 3.46 -1.02 5.83
CA ILE A 21 2.37 -0.09 6.09
C ILE A 21 2.79 0.92 7.15
N ASP A 22 3.30 0.47 8.28
CA ASP A 22 3.70 1.36 9.38
C ASP A 22 4.77 2.35 8.93
N TRP A 23 5.78 1.85 8.20
CA TRP A 23 6.83 2.71 7.68
C TRP A 23 6.28 3.78 6.74
N PHE A 24 5.43 3.38 5.78
CA PHE A 24 4.90 4.32 4.80
C PHE A 24 4.01 5.37 5.45
N LEU A 25 3.14 4.95 6.37
CA LEU A 25 2.26 5.90 7.07
C LEU A 25 3.08 6.90 7.88
N MET A 26 4.13 6.45 8.54
CA MET A 26 4.97 7.35 9.33
C MET A 26 5.74 8.34 8.45
N GLU A 27 6.33 7.85 7.34
CA GLU A 27 7.20 8.66 6.50
C GLU A 27 6.44 9.61 5.59
N TYR A 28 5.26 9.21 5.10
CA TYR A 28 4.59 9.96 4.05
C TYR A 28 3.19 10.45 4.42
N LEU A 29 2.56 9.88 5.42
CA LEU A 29 1.16 10.16 5.73
C LEU A 29 0.91 10.47 7.20
N SER A 30 1.94 10.89 7.94
CA SER A 30 1.81 11.16 9.38
C SER A 30 0.84 12.29 9.70
N ASP A 31 0.59 13.19 8.75
CA ASP A 31 -0.32 14.32 8.95
C ASP A 31 -1.78 13.97 8.71
N TYR A 32 -2.07 12.74 8.27
CA TYR A 32 -3.42 12.31 7.92
C TYR A 32 -3.89 11.20 8.84
N GLY A 33 -5.16 11.25 9.23
CA GLY A 33 -5.82 10.10 9.83
C GLY A 33 -6.50 9.32 8.73
N ILE A 34 -6.06 8.11 8.44
CA ILE A 34 -6.65 7.29 7.38
C ILE A 34 -7.24 6.01 7.95
N ASP A 35 -8.25 5.50 7.25
CA ASP A 35 -8.89 4.23 7.53
C ASP A 35 -8.56 3.30 6.36
N LEU A 36 -7.65 2.37 6.61
CA LEU A 36 -7.09 1.51 5.57
C LEU A 36 -7.45 0.05 5.81
N THR A 37 -8.03 -0.57 4.80
CA THR A 37 -8.25 -2.01 4.79
C THR A 37 -7.36 -2.62 3.72
N VAL A 38 -6.59 -3.65 4.08
CA VAL A 38 -5.76 -4.40 3.15
C VAL A 38 -6.24 -5.85 3.14
N GLU A 39 -6.71 -6.29 1.99
CA GLU A 39 -7.21 -7.65 1.82
C GLU A 39 -6.26 -8.44 0.91
N HIS A 40 -5.89 -9.65 1.34
CA HIS A 40 -5.11 -10.58 0.55
C HIS A 40 -6.05 -11.62 -0.04
N ARG A 41 -6.07 -11.72 -1.37
CA ARG A 41 -6.92 -12.67 -2.07
C ARG A 41 -6.30 -13.05 -3.41
N ASP A 42 -6.85 -14.08 -4.04
CA ASP A 42 -6.40 -14.48 -5.37
C ASP A 42 -6.88 -13.46 -6.40
N LEU A 43 -5.94 -12.73 -6.99
CA LEU A 43 -6.22 -11.74 -8.03
C LEU A 43 -5.82 -12.24 -9.43
N SER A 44 -5.59 -13.56 -9.59
CA SER A 44 -5.16 -14.12 -10.89
C SER A 44 -6.14 -13.78 -12.00
N SER A 45 -7.45 -13.82 -11.72
CA SER A 45 -8.45 -13.54 -12.75
C SER A 45 -8.46 -12.07 -13.16
N GLU A 46 -7.99 -11.19 -12.32
CA GLU A 46 -7.91 -9.75 -12.61
C GLU A 46 -6.61 -9.36 -13.32
N GLY A 47 -5.62 -10.24 -13.31
CA GLY A 47 -4.34 -9.99 -13.99
C GLY A 47 -3.50 -8.89 -13.36
N VAL A 48 -3.68 -8.62 -12.06
CA VAL A 48 -2.90 -7.62 -11.34
C VAL A 48 -2.34 -8.21 -10.06
N PHE A 49 -1.23 -7.64 -9.57
CA PHE A 49 -0.67 -8.02 -8.27
C PHE A 49 -1.38 -7.30 -7.11
N GLY A 50 -1.91 -6.13 -7.39
CA GLY A 50 -2.65 -5.37 -6.39
C GLY A 50 -3.36 -4.19 -7.01
N TRP A 51 -4.27 -3.62 -6.27
CA TRP A 51 -4.93 -2.37 -6.63
C TRP A 51 -5.38 -1.62 -5.39
N CYS A 52 -5.67 -0.33 -5.58
CA CYS A 52 -6.05 0.57 -4.50
C CYS A 52 -7.29 1.34 -4.91
N MET A 53 -8.26 1.40 -4.01
CA MET A 53 -9.48 2.19 -4.19
C MET A 53 -9.61 3.20 -3.07
N SER A 54 -9.92 4.44 -3.41
CA SER A 54 -10.37 5.41 -2.42
C SER A 54 -11.87 5.25 -2.25
N LEU A 55 -12.31 5.16 -1.02
CA LEU A 55 -13.71 5.06 -0.68
C LEU A 55 -14.22 6.44 -0.26
N HIS A 56 -15.00 6.51 0.80
CA HIS A 56 -15.55 7.78 1.26
C HIS A 56 -14.58 8.42 2.26
N GLY A 57 -14.32 9.72 2.11
CA GLY A 57 -13.44 10.45 3.02
C GLY A 57 -12.00 9.96 2.94
N ASN A 58 -11.42 9.65 4.07
CA ASN A 58 -10.05 9.11 4.14
C ASN A 58 -10.03 7.59 4.28
N GLU A 59 -11.03 6.93 3.73
CA GLU A 59 -11.08 5.47 3.67
C GLU A 59 -10.44 4.96 2.38
N PHE A 60 -9.60 3.95 2.52
CA PHE A 60 -8.91 3.32 1.38
C PHE A 60 -8.98 1.81 1.50
N PHE A 61 -9.10 1.16 0.37
CA PHE A 61 -9.16 -0.29 0.27
C PHE A 61 -8.09 -0.76 -0.71
N ILE A 62 -7.17 -1.57 -0.21
CA ILE A 62 -6.10 -2.16 -1.02
C ILE A 62 -6.32 -3.66 -1.06
N GLN A 63 -6.21 -4.27 -2.24
CA GLN A 63 -6.17 -5.71 -2.38
C GLN A 63 -4.81 -6.11 -2.94
N ILE A 64 -4.23 -7.17 -2.39
CA ILE A 64 -2.93 -7.68 -2.81
C ILE A 64 -3.08 -9.17 -3.11
N HIS A 65 -2.51 -9.60 -4.22
CA HIS A 65 -2.50 -11.01 -4.59
C HIS A 65 -1.86 -11.85 -3.48
N ASN A 66 -2.47 -12.98 -3.18
CA ASN A 66 -2.09 -13.78 -2.01
C ASN A 66 -0.95 -14.79 -2.27
N ASP A 67 -0.34 -14.76 -3.45
CA ASP A 67 0.74 -15.67 -3.81
C ASP A 67 1.85 -14.92 -4.56
N LEU A 68 2.51 -14.01 -3.86
CA LEU A 68 3.63 -13.24 -4.37
C LEU A 68 4.91 -13.62 -3.63
N SER A 69 6.05 -13.48 -4.32
CA SER A 69 7.33 -13.53 -3.64
C SER A 69 7.46 -12.37 -2.65
N ASP A 70 8.36 -12.50 -1.70
CA ASP A 70 8.60 -11.45 -0.71
C ASP A 70 8.93 -10.12 -1.39
N GLU A 71 9.77 -10.17 -2.41
CA GLU A 71 10.18 -8.97 -3.14
C GLU A 71 9.01 -8.34 -3.88
N ASP A 72 8.22 -9.14 -4.59
CA ASP A 72 7.06 -8.63 -5.31
C ASP A 72 6.00 -8.09 -4.35
N TYR A 73 5.86 -8.72 -3.20
CA TYR A 73 4.91 -8.28 -2.19
C TYR A 73 5.26 -6.88 -1.68
N THR A 74 6.50 -6.68 -1.25
CA THR A 74 6.95 -5.38 -0.74
C THR A 74 6.77 -4.29 -1.79
N LYS A 75 7.17 -4.59 -3.03
CA LYS A 75 7.01 -3.66 -4.14
C LYS A 75 5.54 -3.30 -4.36
N THR A 76 4.67 -4.30 -4.36
CA THR A 76 3.25 -4.09 -4.64
C THR A 76 2.56 -3.29 -3.55
N ILE A 77 2.78 -3.62 -2.27
CA ILE A 77 2.11 -2.87 -1.20
C ILE A 77 2.56 -1.42 -1.18
N LEU A 78 3.84 -1.15 -1.40
CA LEU A 78 4.34 0.22 -1.43
C LEU A 78 3.82 1.00 -2.64
N HIS A 79 3.68 0.34 -3.79
CA HIS A 79 3.07 0.93 -4.98
C HIS A 79 1.62 1.38 -4.68
N GLU A 80 0.83 0.50 -4.05
CA GLU A 80 -0.57 0.82 -3.75
C GLU A 80 -0.68 1.91 -2.68
N LEU A 81 0.19 1.89 -1.69
CA LEU A 81 0.24 2.96 -0.69
C LEU A 81 0.60 4.31 -1.31
N TYR A 82 1.42 4.30 -2.36
CA TYR A 82 1.73 5.54 -3.07
C TYR A 82 0.50 6.15 -3.72
N HIS A 83 -0.45 5.33 -4.19
CA HIS A 83 -1.72 5.85 -4.69
C HIS A 83 -2.54 6.52 -3.57
N VAL A 84 -2.49 6.00 -2.34
CA VAL A 84 -3.10 6.67 -1.20
C VAL A 84 -2.47 8.06 -1.01
N TYR A 85 -1.15 8.12 -1.08
CA TYR A 85 -0.40 9.39 -0.98
C TYR A 85 -0.83 10.39 -2.07
N GLN A 86 -0.92 9.93 -3.32
CA GLN A 86 -1.35 10.79 -4.41
C GLN A 86 -2.75 11.37 -4.15
N HIS A 87 -3.68 10.52 -3.73
CA HIS A 87 -5.05 10.94 -3.47
C HIS A 87 -5.11 11.99 -2.36
N LEU A 88 -4.43 11.75 -1.24
CA LEU A 88 -4.45 12.65 -0.08
C LEU A 88 -3.77 13.99 -0.37
N ASN A 89 -2.82 14.01 -1.28
CA ASN A 89 -2.13 15.24 -1.68
C ASN A 89 -2.77 15.91 -2.89
N ASN A 90 -3.96 15.47 -3.28
CA ASN A 90 -4.70 16.01 -4.42
C ASN A 90 -3.92 15.93 -5.73
N GLU A 91 -3.06 14.93 -5.85
CA GLU A 91 -2.34 14.66 -7.09
C GLU A 91 -3.19 13.74 -7.97
N PRO A 92 -3.08 13.88 -9.30
CA PRO A 92 -3.75 12.95 -10.19
C PRO A 92 -3.24 11.53 -9.96
N ARG A 93 -4.13 10.54 -10.07
CA ARG A 93 -3.71 9.15 -10.02
C ARG A 93 -2.81 8.87 -11.22
N CYS A 94 -1.57 8.52 -10.95
CA CYS A 94 -0.56 8.33 -11.99
C CYS A 94 0.12 6.97 -11.79
N GLU A 95 -0.17 6.02 -12.69
CA GLU A 95 0.46 4.68 -12.63
C GLU A 95 1.94 4.74 -13.00
N ILE A 96 2.30 5.59 -13.95
CA ILE A 96 3.70 5.77 -14.33
C ILE A 96 4.50 6.31 -13.15
N CYS A 97 3.96 7.30 -12.45
CA CYS A 97 4.61 7.87 -11.28
C CYS A 97 4.77 6.84 -10.17
N ALA A 98 3.73 6.07 -9.90
CA ALA A 98 3.75 5.02 -8.88
C ALA A 98 4.77 3.94 -9.25
N HIS A 99 4.83 3.55 -10.52
CA HIS A 99 5.79 2.57 -10.99
C HIS A 99 7.23 3.07 -10.83
N GLN A 100 7.49 4.33 -11.18
CA GLN A 100 8.81 4.92 -11.03
C GLN A 100 9.23 5.02 -9.57
N MET A 101 8.28 5.20 -8.66
CA MET A 101 8.58 5.29 -7.23
C MET A 101 8.84 3.95 -6.57
N GLU A 102 8.46 2.83 -7.20
CA GLU A 102 8.58 1.51 -6.58
C GLU A 102 10.01 1.22 -6.08
N THR A 103 10.99 1.38 -6.94
CA THR A 103 12.39 1.09 -6.59
C THR A 103 12.87 2.00 -5.47
N ILE A 104 12.52 3.28 -5.55
CA ILE A 104 12.91 4.27 -4.55
C ILE A 104 12.31 3.91 -3.19
N LEU A 105 11.01 3.60 -3.17
CA LEU A 105 10.30 3.27 -1.93
C LEU A 105 10.82 1.98 -1.30
N VAL A 106 11.05 0.95 -2.12
CA VAL A 106 11.60 -0.32 -1.62
C VAL A 106 12.99 -0.09 -1.01
N ASP A 107 13.85 0.67 -1.68
CA ASP A 107 15.18 0.97 -1.17
C ASP A 107 15.12 1.71 0.17
N ARG A 108 14.31 2.75 0.26
CA ARG A 108 14.14 3.53 1.49
C ARG A 108 13.58 2.67 2.63
N PHE A 109 12.58 1.84 2.31
CA PHE A 109 12.00 0.95 3.31
C PHE A 109 13.06 -0.02 3.85
N LYS A 110 13.82 -0.66 2.97
CA LYS A 110 14.87 -1.61 3.40
C LYS A 110 15.93 -0.95 4.26
N ARG A 111 16.29 0.30 3.96
CA ARG A 111 17.25 1.05 4.77
C ARG A 111 16.73 1.38 6.16
N SER A 112 15.41 1.40 6.33
CA SER A 112 14.79 1.72 7.62
C SER A 112 14.77 0.52 8.58
N LEU A 113 15.03 -0.67 8.07
CA LEU A 113 14.96 -1.91 8.86
C LEU A 113 16.15 -2.09 9.81
#